data_d44016e730e5a6b71c6d3063add739fc
#
_entry.id   d44016e730e5a6b71c6d3063add739fc
#
_cell.length_a   1.000
_cell.length_b   1.000
_cell.length_c   1.000
_cell.angle_alpha   90.00
_cell.angle_beta   90.00
_cell.angle_gamma   90.00
#
_symmetry.space_group_name_H-M   'P 1'
#
loop_
_entity.id
_entity.type
_entity.pdbx_description
1 polymer ?
#
loop_
_entity_poly.entity_id
_entity_poly.type
_entity_poly.pdbx_seq_one_letter_code
_entity_poly.pdbx_strand_id
1 'polypeptide(L)'
;SLIAALISAMAVPAAAQTISDWETKADRSELFALQPETVEFDYKRNERAAYIVVDPVRSYQTMEGFGFALTGGSAEHLIKMTPSARHEILQEMFNPKDGVGFSYIRLTLGSSDLNSFTFSYDDIEEGKEDFKLKHFSLSQDLKDVVPVMQEILGINPDIPVMSSPWSAPVWMKESGNIRGGKLRKDCYQVYAEYFVKYVQAMEKEGIHIDAVTIQNEPLNSRNTPSMPWDPADQIEFVKNNLGPEFEKAGLDTDIIVFDHNCDRPDYALAIYNDPDAARYVTGSAYHHYRGDLSAMKYVYEARPDKKIYFTEQMTTERPGMDRIDIAAPVKRLIIGVTRNWSSNVILWNLAADPLNDPHTDNGGCSMCQGAITIDGDKVTRNLAYYVIAHASKLVPPGSKRIFSTAPGERSISICEDEQHPQMWRTNVIEKADVPDNVTFLTPQGKIVMIVSNDSWSRREVNIQYNGKFARVRLAPGSVATYVWDAE
;
A
#
# COMPACT_ATOMS: atom_id res chain seq x y z
N SER A 1 -9.52 -15.37 71.99
CA SER A 1 -10.16 -15.88 70.77
C SER A 1 -9.94 -14.92 69.64
N LEU A 2 -8.95 -15.22 68.75
CA LEU A 2 -8.77 -14.50 67.48
C LEU A 2 -9.55 -15.31 66.41
N ILE A 3 -10.53 -14.65 65.85
CA ILE A 3 -11.26 -15.16 64.66
C ILE A 3 -10.47 -14.63 63.44
N ALA A 4 -9.75 -15.54 62.76
CA ALA A 4 -9.15 -15.24 61.47
C ALA A 4 -10.22 -15.32 60.39
N ALA A 5 -10.60 -14.18 59.81
CA ALA A 5 -11.45 -14.15 58.64
C ALA A 5 -10.66 -14.55 57.40
N LEU A 6 -10.92 -15.72 56.85
CA LEU A 6 -10.45 -16.10 55.52
C LEU A 6 -11.21 -15.24 54.46
N ILE A 7 -10.53 -14.28 53.90
CA ILE A 7 -11.00 -13.61 52.67
C ILE A 7 -10.66 -14.56 51.50
N SER A 8 -11.67 -15.31 51.06
CA SER A 8 -11.62 -16.03 49.79
C SER A 8 -11.64 -14.99 48.65
N ALA A 9 -10.52 -14.70 48.05
CA ALA A 9 -10.47 -13.96 46.82
C ALA A 9 -11.11 -14.84 45.72
N MET A 10 -12.35 -14.57 45.36
CA MET A 10 -12.96 -15.14 44.16
C MET A 10 -12.14 -14.60 42.98
N ALA A 11 -11.37 -15.46 42.34
CA ALA A 11 -10.76 -15.15 41.06
C ALA A 11 -11.88 -14.88 40.06
N VAL A 12 -12.01 -13.64 39.62
CA VAL A 12 -12.88 -13.30 38.49
C VAL A 12 -12.29 -14.06 37.29
N PRO A 13 -13.07 -14.94 36.64
CA PRO A 13 -12.55 -15.63 35.48
C PRO A 13 -12.13 -14.56 34.45
N ALA A 14 -10.90 -14.66 33.94
CA ALA A 14 -10.45 -13.80 32.84
C ALA A 14 -11.46 -13.92 31.70
N ALA A 15 -11.90 -12.80 31.16
CA ALA A 15 -12.80 -12.80 30.02
C ALA A 15 -12.18 -13.65 28.89
N ALA A 16 -13.00 -14.49 28.27
CA ALA A 16 -12.53 -15.30 27.14
C ALA A 16 -11.99 -14.40 26.05
N GLN A 17 -10.79 -14.70 25.53
CA GLN A 17 -10.21 -13.98 24.41
C GLN A 17 -11.04 -14.25 23.14
N THR A 18 -11.51 -13.22 22.48
CA THR A 18 -12.40 -13.31 21.32
C THR A 18 -11.82 -12.64 20.08
N ILE A 19 -12.20 -13.16 18.92
CA ILE A 19 -11.89 -12.61 17.60
C ILE A 19 -13.11 -11.88 17.06
N SER A 20 -12.91 -10.63 16.61
CA SER A 20 -13.84 -9.92 15.72
C SER A 20 -13.51 -10.24 14.27
N ASP A 21 -14.51 -10.35 13.42
CA ASP A 21 -14.41 -10.77 12.03
C ASP A 21 -15.03 -9.76 11.08
N TRP A 22 -14.27 -9.34 10.07
CA TRP A 22 -14.69 -8.47 8.98
C TRP A 22 -14.63 -9.24 7.67
N GLU A 23 -15.77 -9.40 6.98
CA GLU A 23 -15.86 -10.23 5.80
C GLU A 23 -16.23 -9.48 4.52
N THR A 24 -15.67 -9.94 3.40
CA THR A 24 -16.20 -9.71 2.05
C THR A 24 -16.48 -11.06 1.40
N LYS A 25 -17.73 -11.28 0.97
CA LYS A 25 -18.15 -12.51 0.30
C LYS A 25 -18.30 -12.31 -1.20
N ALA A 26 -17.95 -13.34 -1.97
CA ALA A 26 -17.96 -13.28 -3.42
C ALA A 26 -19.35 -12.97 -4.02
N ASP A 27 -20.42 -13.30 -3.34
CA ASP A 27 -21.81 -13.01 -3.75
C ASP A 27 -22.31 -11.60 -3.36
N ARG A 28 -21.41 -10.74 -2.85
CA ARG A 28 -21.69 -9.37 -2.38
C ARG A 28 -22.66 -9.28 -1.20
N SER A 29 -23.01 -10.37 -0.56
CA SER A 29 -23.88 -10.35 0.63
C SER A 29 -23.24 -9.62 1.82
N GLU A 30 -21.91 -9.65 1.87
CA GLU A 30 -21.08 -8.91 2.82
C GLU A 30 -19.97 -8.19 2.05
N LEU A 31 -19.79 -6.90 2.29
CA LEU A 31 -18.75 -6.07 1.67
C LEU A 31 -17.99 -5.32 2.77
N PHE A 32 -16.89 -5.90 3.22
CA PHE A 32 -16.10 -5.43 4.36
C PHE A 32 -16.98 -5.16 5.59
N ALA A 33 -17.81 -6.12 5.92
CA ALA A 33 -18.80 -6.01 6.98
C ALA A 33 -18.32 -6.70 8.26
N LEU A 34 -18.44 -5.98 9.39
CA LEU A 34 -18.21 -6.56 10.72
C LEU A 34 -19.30 -7.60 11.01
N GLN A 35 -18.88 -8.82 11.33
CA GLN A 35 -19.78 -9.88 11.68
C GLN A 35 -20.34 -9.68 13.11
N PRO A 36 -21.63 -9.99 13.34
CA PRO A 36 -22.25 -9.77 14.65
C PRO A 36 -21.77 -10.75 15.72
N GLU A 37 -21.25 -11.90 15.31
CA GLU A 37 -20.76 -12.94 16.22
C GLU A 37 -19.24 -12.90 16.30
N THR A 38 -18.71 -13.12 17.51
CA THR A 38 -17.27 -13.29 17.75
C THR A 38 -16.91 -14.76 17.89
N VAL A 39 -15.67 -15.10 17.57
CA VAL A 39 -15.12 -16.45 17.76
C VAL A 39 -14.24 -16.45 18.99
N GLU A 40 -14.45 -17.40 19.90
CA GLU A 40 -13.65 -17.53 21.11
C GLU A 40 -12.41 -18.42 20.89
N PHE A 41 -11.33 -18.07 21.56
CA PHE A 41 -10.19 -18.97 21.74
C PHE A 41 -10.45 -19.94 22.89
N ASP A 42 -10.39 -21.23 22.59
CA ASP A 42 -10.49 -22.30 23.57
C ASP A 42 -9.45 -23.41 23.28
N TYR A 43 -9.47 -24.48 24.04
CA TYR A 43 -8.58 -25.64 23.83
C TYR A 43 -9.11 -26.65 22.82
N LYS A 44 -10.32 -26.43 22.29
CA LYS A 44 -10.94 -27.31 21.30
C LYS A 44 -10.46 -26.95 19.91
N ARG A 45 -10.18 -27.93 19.13
CA ARG A 45 -9.78 -27.79 17.73
C ARG A 45 -10.55 -28.71 16.82
N ASN A 46 -10.67 -28.33 15.58
CA ASN A 46 -11.10 -29.25 14.52
C ASN A 46 -9.86 -30.02 14.05
N GLU A 47 -9.74 -31.30 14.45
CA GLU A 47 -8.56 -32.11 14.11
C GLU A 47 -8.38 -32.39 12.63
N ARG A 48 -9.44 -32.17 11.82
CA ARG A 48 -9.40 -32.34 10.36
C ARG A 48 -9.07 -31.05 9.62
N ALA A 49 -9.09 -29.91 10.31
CA ALA A 49 -8.80 -28.61 9.71
C ALA A 49 -7.30 -28.27 9.90
N ALA A 50 -6.76 -27.54 8.95
CA ALA A 50 -5.41 -27.03 8.98
C ALA A 50 -5.22 -26.00 10.12
N TYR A 51 -3.96 -25.74 10.48
CA TYR A 51 -3.58 -24.84 11.57
C TYR A 51 -2.80 -23.66 11.01
N ILE A 52 -3.27 -22.44 11.29
CA ILE A 52 -2.46 -21.24 11.15
C ILE A 52 -1.90 -20.91 12.53
N VAL A 53 -0.61 -21.15 12.72
CA VAL A 53 0.11 -20.79 13.95
C VAL A 53 0.49 -19.32 13.86
N VAL A 54 0.15 -18.54 14.88
CA VAL A 54 0.55 -17.14 15.02
C VAL A 54 1.58 -16.99 16.12
N ASP A 55 2.73 -16.37 15.80
CA ASP A 55 3.80 -16.10 16.75
C ASP A 55 4.18 -14.61 16.72
N PRO A 56 3.75 -13.81 17.70
CA PRO A 56 4.01 -12.38 17.74
C PRO A 56 5.46 -12.02 18.10
N VAL A 57 6.25 -12.99 18.60
CA VAL A 57 7.66 -12.76 18.92
C VAL A 57 8.52 -12.68 17.65
N ARG A 58 8.12 -13.41 16.60
CA ARG A 58 8.78 -13.38 15.30
C ARG A 58 8.22 -12.26 14.44
N SER A 59 8.89 -11.11 14.44
CA SER A 59 8.47 -9.93 13.70
C SER A 59 9.35 -9.67 12.47
N TYR A 60 8.78 -8.94 11.52
CA TYR A 60 9.38 -8.59 10.24
C TYR A 60 9.30 -7.06 10.02
N GLN A 61 9.00 -6.60 8.81
CA GLN A 61 8.94 -5.18 8.51
C GLN A 61 7.79 -4.45 9.24
N THR A 62 7.99 -3.14 9.41
CA THR A 62 6.95 -2.23 9.86
C THR A 62 6.18 -1.68 8.67
N MET A 63 4.86 -1.62 8.80
CA MET A 63 3.98 -1.09 7.77
C MET A 63 3.88 0.44 7.88
N GLU A 64 4.00 1.11 6.76
CA GLU A 64 3.83 2.57 6.64
C GLU A 64 2.41 2.95 6.22
N GLY A 65 1.69 2.06 5.56
CA GLY A 65 0.29 2.27 5.23
C GLY A 65 -0.19 1.54 3.97
N PHE A 66 -1.48 1.72 3.70
CA PHE A 66 -2.21 1.12 2.57
C PHE A 66 -3.08 2.17 1.91
N GLY A 67 -3.00 2.32 0.61
CA GLY A 67 -3.76 3.38 -0.05
C GLY A 67 -3.72 3.38 -1.57
N PHE A 68 -3.80 4.57 -2.14
CA PHE A 68 -3.99 4.78 -3.57
C PHE A 68 -3.17 5.95 -4.07
N ALA A 69 -3.02 6.01 -5.40
CA ALA A 69 -2.59 7.22 -6.07
C ALA A 69 -3.77 8.20 -6.18
N LEU A 70 -3.59 9.40 -5.65
CA LEU A 70 -4.44 10.55 -5.98
C LEU A 70 -3.91 11.15 -7.28
N THR A 71 -4.40 10.63 -8.40
CA THR A 71 -4.06 11.12 -9.74
C THR A 71 -4.70 12.49 -10.01
N GLY A 72 -4.19 13.21 -10.99
CA GLY A 72 -4.85 14.46 -11.41
C GLY A 72 -6.31 14.27 -11.78
N GLY A 73 -6.63 13.16 -12.46
CA GLY A 73 -8.02 12.81 -12.79
C GLY A 73 -8.88 12.52 -11.56
N SER A 74 -8.33 11.81 -10.56
CA SER A 74 -9.01 11.60 -9.28
C SER A 74 -9.34 12.92 -8.59
N ALA A 75 -8.35 13.83 -8.51
CA ALA A 75 -8.52 15.14 -7.89
C ALA A 75 -9.52 16.01 -8.68
N GLU A 76 -9.48 15.97 -10.01
CA GLU A 76 -10.42 16.68 -10.89
C GLU A 76 -11.88 16.27 -10.62
N HIS A 77 -12.14 14.95 -10.47
CA HIS A 77 -13.49 14.48 -10.15
C HIS A 77 -13.91 14.87 -8.74
N LEU A 78 -13.04 14.71 -7.76
CA LEU A 78 -13.33 15.06 -6.37
C LEU A 78 -13.64 16.55 -6.20
N ILE A 79 -12.86 17.44 -6.84
CA ILE A 79 -13.06 18.89 -6.70
C ILE A 79 -14.35 19.37 -7.38
N LYS A 80 -14.85 18.65 -8.40
CA LYS A 80 -16.11 18.94 -9.08
C LYS A 80 -17.35 18.52 -8.31
N MET A 81 -17.22 17.63 -7.30
CA MET A 81 -18.33 17.27 -6.43
C MET A 81 -18.79 18.47 -5.60
N THR A 82 -20.06 18.44 -5.15
CA THR A 82 -20.47 19.39 -4.12
C THR A 82 -19.60 19.26 -2.88
N PRO A 83 -19.28 20.35 -2.15
CA PRO A 83 -18.43 20.27 -0.97
C PRO A 83 -18.91 19.25 0.08
N SER A 84 -20.22 19.13 0.26
CA SER A 84 -20.79 18.17 1.21
C SER A 84 -20.55 16.72 0.81
N ALA A 85 -20.85 16.36 -0.44
CA ALA A 85 -20.66 15.00 -0.96
C ALA A 85 -19.17 14.62 -1.00
N ARG A 86 -18.31 15.57 -1.40
CA ARG A 86 -16.86 15.35 -1.34
C ARG A 86 -16.38 15.11 0.07
N HIS A 87 -16.78 15.94 1.02
CA HIS A 87 -16.38 15.78 2.42
C HIS A 87 -16.83 14.42 2.98
N GLU A 88 -18.05 14.00 2.69
CA GLU A 88 -18.58 12.71 3.13
C GLU A 88 -17.72 11.53 2.63
N ILE A 89 -17.41 11.47 1.34
CA ILE A 89 -16.60 10.38 0.80
C ILE A 89 -15.13 10.44 1.27
N LEU A 90 -14.56 11.63 1.43
CA LEU A 90 -13.22 11.77 1.97
C LEU A 90 -13.14 11.35 3.44
N GLN A 91 -14.16 11.66 4.26
CA GLN A 91 -14.28 11.15 5.61
C GLN A 91 -14.38 9.62 5.62
N GLU A 92 -15.19 9.03 4.77
CA GLU A 92 -15.31 7.57 4.67
C GLU A 92 -13.99 6.91 4.30
N MET A 93 -13.24 7.48 3.34
CA MET A 93 -12.00 6.89 2.86
C MET A 93 -10.81 7.10 3.80
N PHE A 94 -10.66 8.27 4.39
CA PHE A 94 -9.43 8.67 5.07
C PHE A 94 -9.51 8.80 6.59
N ASN A 95 -10.73 8.84 7.17
CA ASN A 95 -10.84 8.90 8.62
C ASN A 95 -10.45 7.53 9.23
N PRO A 96 -9.37 7.47 10.06
CA PRO A 96 -8.88 6.19 10.57
C PRO A 96 -9.80 5.57 11.63
N LYS A 97 -10.66 6.38 12.27
CA LYS A 97 -11.58 5.92 13.32
C LYS A 97 -12.93 5.49 12.73
N ASP A 98 -13.55 6.37 11.98
CA ASP A 98 -14.95 6.19 11.54
C ASP A 98 -15.06 5.73 10.08
N GLY A 99 -14.01 5.89 9.28
CA GLY A 99 -13.91 5.44 7.91
C GLY A 99 -13.14 4.13 7.74
N VAL A 100 -12.74 3.82 6.51
CA VAL A 100 -11.87 2.69 6.18
C VAL A 100 -10.38 3.02 6.33
N GLY A 101 -10.05 4.29 6.54
CA GLY A 101 -8.74 4.76 6.95
C GLY A 101 -7.62 4.49 5.96
N PHE A 102 -7.80 4.79 4.67
CA PHE A 102 -6.69 4.76 3.72
C PHE A 102 -5.53 5.58 4.28
N SER A 103 -4.36 4.98 4.37
CA SER A 103 -3.26 5.48 5.19
C SER A 103 -1.96 5.72 4.42
N TYR A 104 -2.01 5.77 3.10
CA TYR A 104 -0.89 6.16 2.24
C TYR A 104 -1.42 6.81 0.95
N ILE A 105 -0.77 7.87 0.49
CA ILE A 105 -1.11 8.54 -0.77
C ILE A 105 0.15 8.62 -1.66
N ARG A 106 -0.03 8.30 -2.93
CA ARG A 106 0.95 8.59 -3.99
C ARG A 106 0.42 9.71 -4.86
N LEU A 107 1.17 10.80 -4.96
CA LEU A 107 0.92 11.90 -5.88
C LEU A 107 1.71 11.74 -7.18
N THR A 108 1.28 12.44 -8.20
CA THR A 108 2.04 12.58 -9.44
C THR A 108 2.79 13.91 -9.44
N LEU A 109 4.07 13.88 -9.73
CA LEU A 109 4.91 15.08 -9.85
C LEU A 109 4.79 15.58 -11.30
N GLY A 110 3.88 16.52 -11.54
CA GLY A 110 3.37 16.84 -12.86
C GLY A 110 2.22 15.91 -13.27
N SER A 111 1.89 15.86 -14.54
CA SER A 111 0.84 14.98 -15.04
C SER A 111 1.27 13.51 -15.06
N SER A 112 0.29 12.63 -14.90
CA SER A 112 0.38 11.21 -15.24
C SER A 112 -0.43 10.92 -16.50
N ASP A 113 -0.53 9.64 -16.86
CA ASP A 113 -1.41 9.17 -17.92
C ASP A 113 -2.90 9.19 -17.53
N LEU A 114 -3.23 9.43 -16.26
CA LEU A 114 -4.59 9.66 -15.77
C LEU A 114 -4.87 11.14 -15.49
N ASN A 115 -4.47 12.00 -16.40
CA ASN A 115 -4.83 13.40 -16.46
C ASN A 115 -5.59 13.67 -17.76
N SER A 116 -6.39 14.73 -17.78
CA SER A 116 -7.10 15.19 -18.99
C SER A 116 -6.13 15.69 -20.07
N PHE A 117 -4.93 16.13 -19.66
CA PHE A 117 -3.87 16.60 -20.56
C PHE A 117 -2.52 16.49 -19.85
N THR A 118 -1.43 16.54 -20.62
CA THR A 118 -0.07 16.51 -20.11
C THR A 118 0.43 17.89 -19.70
N PHE A 119 1.15 17.98 -18.60
CA PHE A 119 1.85 19.19 -18.15
C PHE A 119 3.01 18.83 -17.24
N SER A 120 3.95 19.78 -17.12
CA SER A 120 4.93 19.82 -16.04
C SER A 120 4.82 21.13 -15.27
N TYR A 121 5.62 21.31 -14.24
CA TYR A 121 5.62 22.59 -13.50
C TYR A 121 6.52 23.65 -14.11
N ASP A 122 7.20 23.35 -15.23
CA ASP A 122 8.08 24.29 -15.93
C ASP A 122 7.90 24.18 -17.46
N ASP A 123 6.66 24.25 -17.91
CA ASP A 123 6.32 24.25 -19.33
C ASP A 123 6.56 25.65 -19.91
N ILE A 124 7.39 25.73 -20.94
CA ILE A 124 7.78 26.96 -21.61
C ILE A 124 7.64 26.85 -23.12
N GLU A 125 7.80 27.96 -23.83
CA GLU A 125 7.72 28.00 -25.30
C GLU A 125 8.73 27.02 -25.94
N GLU A 126 8.31 26.39 -27.02
CA GLU A 126 9.15 25.48 -27.80
C GLU A 126 10.49 26.13 -28.20
N GLY A 127 11.57 25.39 -28.02
CA GLY A 127 12.93 25.87 -28.32
C GLY A 127 13.53 26.79 -27.27
N LYS A 128 12.83 27.08 -26.17
CA LYS A 128 13.38 27.80 -25.00
C LYS A 128 13.90 26.82 -23.95
N GLU A 129 14.74 27.34 -23.07
CA GLU A 129 15.29 26.63 -21.92
C GLU A 129 15.20 27.51 -20.66
N ASP A 130 14.95 26.90 -19.51
CA ASP A 130 14.88 27.62 -18.23
C ASP A 130 15.75 26.97 -17.14
N PHE A 131 17.07 26.97 -17.30
CA PHE A 131 18.01 26.43 -16.32
C PHE A 131 17.96 27.08 -14.94
N LYS A 132 17.19 28.15 -14.76
CA LYS A 132 16.95 28.82 -13.46
C LYS A 132 15.58 28.54 -12.89
N LEU A 133 14.75 27.73 -13.57
CA LEU A 133 13.39 27.38 -13.19
C LEU A 133 12.55 28.61 -12.79
N LYS A 134 12.67 29.69 -13.57
CA LYS A 134 11.91 30.94 -13.31
C LYS A 134 10.43 30.80 -13.58
N HIS A 135 10.05 29.88 -14.47
CA HIS A 135 8.68 29.58 -14.85
C HIS A 135 8.06 28.46 -14.02
N PHE A 136 8.83 27.88 -13.06
CA PHE A 136 8.30 26.82 -12.19
C PHE A 136 7.07 27.28 -11.43
N SER A 137 5.98 26.52 -11.54
CA SER A 137 4.69 26.83 -10.90
C SER A 137 3.85 25.58 -10.66
N LEU A 138 3.27 25.45 -9.47
CA LEU A 138 2.24 24.46 -9.15
C LEU A 138 0.83 24.86 -9.64
N SER A 139 0.71 25.87 -10.49
CA SER A 139 -0.58 26.50 -10.86
C SER A 139 -1.66 25.52 -11.30
N GLN A 140 -1.27 24.39 -11.88
CA GLN A 140 -2.22 23.35 -12.30
C GLN A 140 -2.75 22.57 -11.09
N ASP A 141 -1.87 22.10 -10.20
CA ASP A 141 -2.25 21.34 -9.01
C ASP A 141 -2.98 22.19 -7.96
N LEU A 142 -2.77 23.51 -7.95
CA LEU A 142 -3.52 24.43 -7.10
C LEU A 142 -5.03 24.46 -7.40
N LYS A 143 -5.47 23.94 -8.54
CA LYS A 143 -6.88 23.90 -8.94
C LYS A 143 -7.62 22.69 -8.36
N ASP A 144 -6.93 21.59 -8.11
CA ASP A 144 -7.54 20.31 -7.76
C ASP A 144 -6.72 19.50 -6.74
N VAL A 145 -5.51 19.04 -7.07
CA VAL A 145 -4.71 18.16 -6.21
C VAL A 145 -4.44 18.79 -4.85
N VAL A 146 -3.99 20.03 -4.82
CA VAL A 146 -3.65 20.74 -3.56
C VAL A 146 -4.87 20.91 -2.66
N PRO A 147 -6.00 21.49 -3.11
CA PRO A 147 -7.18 21.63 -2.23
C PRO A 147 -7.73 20.28 -1.76
N VAL A 148 -7.73 19.24 -2.60
CA VAL A 148 -8.17 17.89 -2.18
C VAL A 148 -7.22 17.31 -1.13
N MET A 149 -5.92 17.44 -1.31
CA MET A 149 -4.93 16.99 -0.32
C MET A 149 -5.06 17.75 1.01
N GLN A 150 -5.28 19.06 0.98
CA GLN A 150 -5.50 19.85 2.18
C GLN A 150 -6.74 19.37 2.96
N GLU A 151 -7.81 19.02 2.25
CA GLU A 151 -9.01 18.45 2.87
C GLU A 151 -8.74 17.04 3.46
N ILE A 152 -8.02 16.17 2.75
CA ILE A 152 -7.60 14.85 3.24
C ILE A 152 -6.73 14.96 4.49
N LEU A 153 -5.72 15.82 4.47
CA LEU A 153 -4.81 16.04 5.61
C LEU A 153 -5.52 16.72 6.79
N GLY A 154 -6.60 17.47 6.55
CA GLY A 154 -7.49 17.95 7.60
C GLY A 154 -8.27 16.83 8.30
N ILE A 155 -8.54 15.73 7.60
CA ILE A 155 -9.20 14.53 8.15
C ILE A 155 -8.19 13.62 8.85
N ASN A 156 -7.04 13.39 8.23
CA ASN A 156 -5.96 12.56 8.77
C ASN A 156 -4.59 13.19 8.46
N PRO A 157 -4.01 13.95 9.40
CA PRO A 157 -2.77 14.68 9.18
C PRO A 157 -1.52 13.79 9.10
N ASP A 158 -1.62 12.54 9.50
CA ASP A 158 -0.47 11.62 9.64
C ASP A 158 -0.29 10.70 8.42
N ILE A 159 -1.02 10.96 7.31
CA ILE A 159 -0.89 10.16 6.09
C ILE A 159 0.45 10.45 5.41
N PRO A 160 1.33 9.45 5.23
CA PRO A 160 2.53 9.61 4.42
C PRO A 160 2.19 9.84 2.95
N VAL A 161 2.96 10.71 2.31
CA VAL A 161 2.78 11.13 0.92
C VAL A 161 4.05 10.84 0.12
N MET A 162 3.92 9.99 -0.90
CA MET A 162 4.98 9.74 -1.89
C MET A 162 4.61 10.45 -3.19
N SER A 163 5.59 10.94 -3.94
CA SER A 163 5.36 11.56 -5.23
C SER A 163 6.28 11.01 -6.31
N SER A 164 5.75 10.82 -7.52
CA SER A 164 6.47 10.22 -8.65
C SER A 164 6.27 11.00 -9.93
N PRO A 165 7.33 11.36 -10.69
CA PRO A 165 7.22 11.97 -12.00
C PRO A 165 7.04 10.91 -13.10
N TRP A 166 6.20 11.21 -14.11
CA TRP A 166 6.11 10.43 -15.35
C TRP A 166 7.06 10.95 -16.42
N SER A 167 7.40 12.23 -16.38
CA SER A 167 8.36 12.86 -17.26
C SER A 167 8.90 14.16 -16.65
N ALA A 168 10.12 14.53 -17.02
CA ALA A 168 10.62 15.89 -16.83
C ALA A 168 9.91 16.86 -17.81
N PRO A 169 10.03 18.18 -17.59
CA PRO A 169 9.65 19.18 -18.60
C PRO A 169 10.25 18.86 -19.97
N VAL A 170 9.46 19.07 -21.02
CA VAL A 170 9.80 18.65 -22.40
C VAL A 170 11.14 19.23 -22.87
N TRP A 171 11.41 20.49 -22.50
CA TRP A 171 12.65 21.16 -22.89
C TRP A 171 13.93 20.51 -22.28
N MET A 172 13.79 19.74 -21.19
CA MET A 172 14.90 19.02 -20.56
C MET A 172 15.20 17.67 -21.24
N LYS A 173 14.39 17.25 -22.21
CA LYS A 173 14.46 15.91 -22.81
C LYS A 173 15.17 15.94 -24.17
N GLU A 174 15.96 14.90 -24.47
CA GLU A 174 16.67 14.74 -25.72
C GLU A 174 15.74 14.75 -26.94
N SER A 175 14.55 14.17 -26.79
CA SER A 175 13.54 14.07 -27.85
C SER A 175 12.72 15.33 -28.05
N GLY A 176 12.69 16.25 -27.07
CA GLY A 176 11.73 17.35 -27.07
C GLY A 176 10.27 16.91 -27.07
N ASN A 177 9.98 15.70 -26.56
CA ASN A 177 8.66 15.11 -26.56
C ASN A 177 8.28 14.62 -25.15
N ILE A 178 7.01 14.77 -24.78
CA ILE A 178 6.48 14.34 -23.47
C ILE A 178 6.46 12.81 -23.34
N ARG A 179 6.38 12.08 -24.44
CA ARG A 179 6.39 10.62 -24.51
C ARG A 179 7.75 10.08 -24.95
N GLY A 180 8.36 9.24 -24.10
CA GLY A 180 9.69 8.69 -24.38
C GLY A 180 10.79 9.77 -24.36
N GLY A 181 11.98 9.41 -24.83
CA GLY A 181 13.16 10.29 -24.81
C GLY A 181 13.78 10.44 -23.43
N LYS A 182 15.09 10.32 -23.34
CA LYS A 182 15.83 10.44 -22.08
C LYS A 182 15.95 11.90 -21.63
N LEU A 183 16.20 12.09 -20.33
CA LEU A 183 16.64 13.37 -19.79
C LEU A 183 18.02 13.70 -20.35
N ARG A 184 18.21 14.94 -20.80
CA ARG A 184 19.51 15.45 -21.25
C ARG A 184 20.48 15.48 -20.08
N LYS A 185 21.72 15.08 -20.30
CA LYS A 185 22.79 15.06 -19.28
C LYS A 185 23.08 16.45 -18.70
N ASP A 186 23.04 17.49 -19.51
CA ASP A 186 23.22 18.88 -19.07
C ASP A 186 22.02 19.41 -18.26
N CYS A 187 20.90 18.70 -18.25
CA CYS A 187 19.72 19.03 -17.44
C CYS A 187 19.66 18.27 -16.10
N TYR A 188 20.60 17.37 -15.79
CA TYR A 188 20.57 16.61 -14.54
C TYR A 188 20.54 17.51 -13.31
N GLN A 189 21.37 18.54 -13.27
CA GLN A 189 21.41 19.47 -12.14
C GLN A 189 20.12 20.27 -11.99
N VAL A 190 19.61 20.86 -13.07
CA VAL A 190 18.36 21.63 -13.00
C VAL A 190 17.15 20.73 -12.70
N TYR A 191 17.17 19.47 -13.11
CA TYR A 191 16.12 18.52 -12.77
C TYR A 191 16.15 18.14 -11.28
N ALA A 192 17.33 18.01 -10.66
CA ALA A 192 17.43 17.86 -9.21
C ALA A 192 16.87 19.10 -8.47
N GLU A 193 17.18 20.30 -8.95
CA GLU A 193 16.62 21.55 -8.40
C GLU A 193 15.09 21.63 -8.61
N TYR A 194 14.56 21.07 -9.69
CA TYR A 194 13.13 20.96 -9.96
C TYR A 194 12.40 20.10 -8.90
N PHE A 195 13.00 18.96 -8.49
CA PHE A 195 12.49 18.17 -7.37
C PHE A 195 12.48 18.96 -6.06
N VAL A 196 13.57 19.67 -5.75
CA VAL A 196 13.66 20.50 -4.54
C VAL A 196 12.57 21.57 -4.54
N LYS A 197 12.38 22.28 -5.66
CA LYS A 197 11.32 23.29 -5.78
C LYS A 197 9.92 22.69 -5.59
N TYR A 198 9.66 21.51 -6.14
CA TYR A 198 8.40 20.82 -5.96
C TYR A 198 8.13 20.52 -4.49
N VAL A 199 9.08 19.86 -3.80
CA VAL A 199 8.93 19.52 -2.37
C VAL A 199 8.70 20.78 -1.54
N GLN A 200 9.49 21.84 -1.76
CA GLN A 200 9.34 23.10 -1.06
C GLN A 200 8.02 23.82 -1.35
N ALA A 201 7.52 23.74 -2.58
CA ALA A 201 6.26 24.34 -2.97
C ALA A 201 5.07 23.61 -2.35
N MET A 202 5.10 22.28 -2.31
CA MET A 202 4.07 21.46 -1.63
C MET A 202 4.07 21.71 -0.12
N GLU A 203 5.24 21.82 0.50
CA GLU A 203 5.37 22.15 1.92
C GLU A 203 4.72 23.52 2.26
N LYS A 204 4.86 24.51 1.39
CA LYS A 204 4.19 25.82 1.56
C LYS A 204 2.67 25.73 1.50
N GLU A 205 2.15 24.73 0.79
CA GLU A 205 0.70 24.43 0.74
C GLU A 205 0.24 23.52 1.90
N GLY A 206 1.14 23.20 2.85
CA GLY A 206 0.87 22.33 3.99
C GLY A 206 0.85 20.85 3.66
N ILE A 207 1.48 20.46 2.55
CA ILE A 207 1.58 19.06 2.10
C ILE A 207 3.05 18.64 2.18
N HIS A 208 3.39 17.89 3.23
CA HIS A 208 4.71 17.30 3.38
C HIS A 208 4.89 16.13 2.41
N ILE A 209 6.00 16.09 1.69
CA ILE A 209 6.36 14.98 0.80
C ILE A 209 7.37 14.10 1.51
N ASP A 210 6.92 12.93 1.98
CA ASP A 210 7.75 11.99 2.74
C ASP A 210 8.76 11.26 1.86
N ALA A 211 8.41 11.00 0.60
CA ALA A 211 9.28 10.31 -0.35
C ALA A 211 9.02 10.75 -1.79
N VAL A 212 10.06 10.63 -2.61
CA VAL A 212 9.92 10.72 -4.08
C VAL A 212 10.51 9.49 -4.73
N THR A 213 9.89 9.01 -5.81
CA THR A 213 10.58 8.13 -6.75
C THR A 213 11.24 8.97 -7.84
N ILE A 214 12.35 8.48 -8.40
CA ILE A 214 13.06 9.23 -9.44
C ILE A 214 12.24 9.31 -10.72
N GLN A 215 11.53 8.20 -11.03
CA GLN A 215 10.74 8.07 -12.23
C GLN A 215 9.70 6.98 -12.07
N ASN A 216 8.45 7.27 -12.42
CA ASN A 216 7.46 6.20 -12.64
C ASN A 216 7.86 5.37 -13.85
N GLU A 217 7.95 4.06 -13.68
CA GLU A 217 8.20 3.07 -14.72
C GLU A 217 9.35 3.41 -15.68
N PRO A 218 10.60 3.47 -15.20
CA PRO A 218 11.76 3.92 -15.97
C PRO A 218 12.06 3.06 -17.21
N LEU A 219 11.47 1.87 -17.35
CA LEU A 219 11.63 1.00 -18.51
C LEU A 219 10.41 1.00 -19.45
N ASN A 220 9.45 1.90 -19.22
CA ASN A 220 8.25 2.08 -20.04
C ASN A 220 8.29 3.43 -20.75
N SER A 221 8.51 3.41 -22.06
CA SER A 221 8.50 4.61 -22.92
C SER A 221 7.20 4.77 -23.73
N ARG A 222 6.14 4.01 -23.39
CA ARG A 222 4.88 3.97 -24.16
C ARG A 222 3.77 4.80 -23.55
N ASN A 223 3.81 5.06 -22.26
CA ASN A 223 2.84 5.95 -21.61
C ASN A 223 3.04 7.40 -22.08
N THR A 224 1.97 8.16 -22.01
CA THR A 224 1.99 9.60 -22.21
C THR A 224 1.51 10.27 -20.93
N PRO A 225 2.39 10.88 -20.11
CA PRO A 225 3.84 11.06 -20.31
C PRO A 225 4.70 9.81 -20.02
N SER A 226 5.96 9.81 -20.46
CA SER A 226 6.96 8.82 -20.06
C SER A 226 8.37 9.32 -20.32
N MET A 227 9.34 8.79 -19.55
CA MET A 227 10.76 9.09 -19.70
C MET A 227 11.61 7.90 -19.25
N PRO A 228 12.33 7.24 -20.16
CA PRO A 228 13.15 6.08 -19.79
C PRO A 228 14.43 6.47 -19.05
N TRP A 229 14.82 5.62 -18.09
CA TRP A 229 16.07 5.68 -17.36
C TRP A 229 16.72 4.29 -17.30
N ASP A 230 18.00 4.22 -17.58
CA ASP A 230 18.79 3.04 -17.27
C ASP A 230 19.31 3.09 -15.82
N PRO A 231 19.68 1.96 -15.20
CA PRO A 231 20.26 1.99 -13.84
C PRO A 231 21.48 2.89 -13.72
N ALA A 232 22.36 2.89 -14.72
CA ALA A 232 23.54 3.73 -14.75
C ALA A 232 23.23 5.23 -14.74
N ASP A 233 22.17 5.63 -15.45
CA ASP A 233 21.71 7.03 -15.47
C ASP A 233 21.12 7.45 -14.10
N GLN A 234 20.35 6.58 -13.45
CA GLN A 234 19.88 6.85 -12.09
C GLN A 234 21.01 6.90 -11.07
N ILE A 235 22.02 6.03 -11.17
CA ILE A 235 23.20 6.07 -10.31
C ILE A 235 23.90 7.45 -10.43
N GLU A 236 24.17 7.88 -11.65
CA GLU A 236 24.80 9.17 -11.90
C GLU A 236 23.97 10.34 -11.34
N PHE A 237 22.69 10.36 -11.64
CA PHE A 237 21.77 11.41 -11.20
C PHE A 237 21.63 11.48 -9.67
N VAL A 238 21.48 10.33 -9.00
CA VAL A 238 21.34 10.28 -7.54
C VAL A 238 22.60 10.77 -6.85
N LYS A 239 23.75 10.22 -7.19
CA LYS A 239 25.00 10.52 -6.47
C LYS A 239 25.58 11.91 -6.76
N ASN A 240 25.40 12.43 -7.97
CA ASN A 240 26.01 13.68 -8.38
C ASN A 240 25.06 14.89 -8.33
N ASN A 241 23.74 14.67 -8.33
CA ASN A 241 22.78 15.75 -8.44
C ASN A 241 21.67 15.67 -7.36
N LEU A 242 20.78 14.68 -7.40
CA LEU A 242 19.58 14.67 -6.56
C LEU A 242 19.91 14.55 -5.07
N GLY A 243 20.76 13.60 -4.68
CA GLY A 243 21.16 13.41 -3.30
C GLY A 243 21.84 14.64 -2.70
N PRO A 244 22.90 15.18 -3.34
CA PRO A 244 23.54 16.43 -2.90
C PRO A 244 22.59 17.64 -2.83
N GLU A 245 21.64 17.79 -3.77
CA GLU A 245 20.69 18.90 -3.73
C GLU A 245 19.67 18.76 -2.58
N PHE A 246 19.22 17.54 -2.27
CA PHE A 246 18.35 17.28 -1.11
C PHE A 246 19.07 17.59 0.21
N GLU A 247 20.33 17.14 0.36
CA GLU A 247 21.17 17.47 1.53
C GLU A 247 21.37 18.98 1.66
N LYS A 248 21.73 19.67 0.58
CA LYS A 248 21.94 21.13 0.57
C LYS A 248 20.67 21.90 0.91
N ALA A 249 19.52 21.44 0.47
CA ALA A 249 18.22 22.04 0.76
C ALA A 249 17.69 21.69 2.17
N GLY A 250 18.35 20.76 2.88
CA GLY A 250 17.92 20.28 4.19
C GLY A 250 16.59 19.52 4.16
N LEU A 251 16.31 18.81 3.07
CA LEU A 251 15.09 18.01 2.93
C LEU A 251 15.25 16.66 3.65
N ASP A 252 14.20 16.25 4.33
CA ASP A 252 14.06 14.92 4.95
C ASP A 252 13.26 13.93 4.06
N THR A 253 12.94 14.35 2.85
CA THR A 253 12.24 13.55 1.84
C THR A 253 13.11 12.37 1.39
N ASP A 254 12.59 11.16 1.52
CA ASP A 254 13.25 9.92 1.09
C ASP A 254 13.36 9.82 -0.43
N ILE A 255 14.50 9.31 -0.92
CA ILE A 255 14.72 9.00 -2.35
C ILE A 255 14.53 7.50 -2.55
N ILE A 256 13.58 7.15 -3.41
CA ILE A 256 13.22 5.77 -3.76
C ILE A 256 13.56 5.53 -5.23
N VAL A 257 14.19 4.40 -5.51
CA VAL A 257 14.63 4.05 -6.87
C VAL A 257 13.73 3.02 -7.53
N PHE A 258 13.89 2.81 -8.80
CA PHE A 258 13.19 1.87 -9.67
C PHE A 258 11.74 2.28 -9.94
N ASP A 259 10.77 1.90 -9.09
CA ASP A 259 9.34 2.20 -9.27
C ASP A 259 8.75 1.54 -10.53
N HIS A 260 9.00 0.21 -10.71
CA HIS A 260 8.54 -0.57 -11.86
C HIS A 260 8.34 -2.06 -11.51
N ASN A 261 8.14 -2.88 -12.54
CA ASN A 261 7.72 -4.28 -12.43
C ASN A 261 8.73 -5.21 -11.74
N CYS A 262 8.21 -6.26 -11.13
CA CYS A 262 8.97 -7.29 -10.40
C CYS A 262 9.84 -8.19 -11.30
N ASP A 263 9.91 -7.97 -12.62
CA ASP A 263 10.75 -8.73 -13.55
C ASP A 263 12.20 -8.23 -13.66
N ARG A 264 12.55 -7.13 -12.93
CA ARG A 264 13.90 -6.52 -12.98
C ARG A 264 14.46 -6.20 -11.58
N PRO A 265 14.65 -7.23 -10.71
CA PRO A 265 15.28 -7.03 -9.40
C PRO A 265 16.72 -6.52 -9.50
N ASP A 266 17.40 -6.81 -10.60
CA ASP A 266 18.75 -6.34 -10.90
C ASP A 266 18.86 -4.81 -10.96
N TYR A 267 17.80 -4.11 -11.35
CA TYR A 267 17.80 -2.65 -11.48
C TYR A 267 18.13 -1.94 -10.16
N ALA A 268 17.38 -2.23 -9.10
CA ALA A 268 17.62 -1.67 -7.78
C ALA A 268 18.98 -2.13 -7.21
N LEU A 269 19.34 -3.39 -7.39
CA LEU A 269 20.61 -3.93 -6.91
C LEU A 269 21.82 -3.26 -7.58
N ALA A 270 21.74 -2.91 -8.86
CA ALA A 270 22.77 -2.15 -9.55
C ALA A 270 23.02 -0.79 -8.87
N ILE A 271 21.93 -0.09 -8.48
CA ILE A 271 22.04 1.20 -7.80
C ILE A 271 22.61 1.02 -6.39
N TYR A 272 22.18 0.01 -5.66
CA TYR A 272 22.68 -0.29 -4.30
C TYR A 272 24.16 -0.72 -4.27
N ASN A 273 24.68 -1.26 -5.38
CA ASN A 273 26.09 -1.64 -5.51
C ASN A 273 27.03 -0.45 -5.73
N ASP A 274 26.50 0.73 -6.07
CA ASP A 274 27.28 1.97 -6.05
C ASP A 274 27.13 2.64 -4.67
N PRO A 275 28.15 2.65 -3.81
CA PRO A 275 28.02 3.14 -2.44
C PRO A 275 27.75 4.64 -2.37
N ASP A 276 28.19 5.42 -3.37
CA ASP A 276 27.96 6.86 -3.39
C ASP A 276 26.51 7.20 -3.76
N ALA A 277 25.87 6.38 -4.59
CA ALA A 277 24.44 6.48 -4.85
C ALA A 277 23.62 5.89 -3.69
N ALA A 278 23.98 4.70 -3.22
CA ALA A 278 23.24 3.96 -2.20
C ALA A 278 23.05 4.73 -0.88
N ARG A 279 24.01 5.58 -0.51
CA ARG A 279 23.93 6.38 0.73
C ARG A 279 22.74 7.37 0.74
N TYR A 280 22.28 7.80 -0.43
CA TYR A 280 21.12 8.69 -0.57
C TYR A 280 19.79 7.98 -0.72
N VAL A 281 19.79 6.67 -0.96
CA VAL A 281 18.60 5.89 -1.30
C VAL A 281 18.06 5.16 -0.08
N THR A 282 16.80 5.39 0.25
CA THR A 282 16.10 4.71 1.34
C THR A 282 15.61 3.33 0.93
N GLY A 283 15.17 3.16 -0.30
CA GLY A 283 14.60 1.89 -0.76
C GLY A 283 14.30 1.87 -2.26
N SER A 284 13.62 0.81 -2.67
CA SER A 284 13.14 0.61 -4.04
C SER A 284 11.66 0.30 -4.09
N ALA A 285 11.00 0.74 -5.16
CA ALA A 285 9.58 0.60 -5.36
C ALA A 285 9.24 -0.36 -6.51
N TYR A 286 8.12 -1.06 -6.36
CA TYR A 286 7.72 -2.13 -7.27
C TYR A 286 6.26 -1.99 -7.71
N HIS A 287 6.02 -2.41 -8.96
CA HIS A 287 4.72 -2.66 -9.58
C HIS A 287 4.62 -4.16 -9.92
N HIS A 288 3.42 -4.68 -10.14
CA HIS A 288 3.25 -6.10 -10.45
C HIS A 288 2.40 -6.36 -11.70
N TYR A 289 2.72 -5.66 -12.78
CA TYR A 289 2.17 -5.99 -14.11
C TYR A 289 2.98 -7.09 -14.80
N ARG A 290 4.22 -7.31 -14.35
CA ARG A 290 5.13 -8.38 -14.81
C ARG A 290 6.00 -8.87 -13.67
N GLY A 291 6.56 -10.07 -13.86
CA GLY A 291 7.47 -10.70 -12.90
C GLY A 291 6.74 -11.41 -11.77
N ASP A 292 7.48 -11.77 -10.76
CA ASP A 292 7.02 -12.46 -9.56
C ASP A 292 7.30 -11.62 -8.32
N LEU A 293 6.36 -11.59 -7.38
CA LEU A 293 6.50 -10.81 -6.14
C LEU A 293 7.72 -11.19 -5.31
N SER A 294 8.22 -12.42 -5.44
CA SER A 294 9.44 -12.86 -4.76
C SER A 294 10.70 -12.07 -5.15
N ALA A 295 10.66 -11.32 -6.26
CA ALA A 295 11.72 -10.38 -6.61
C ALA A 295 11.95 -9.31 -5.53
N MET A 296 10.90 -8.85 -4.84
CA MET A 296 11.00 -7.92 -3.71
C MET A 296 11.76 -8.55 -2.54
N LYS A 297 11.41 -9.78 -2.18
CA LYS A 297 12.13 -10.53 -1.14
C LYS A 297 13.60 -10.76 -1.52
N TYR A 298 13.86 -11.11 -2.78
CA TYR A 298 15.23 -11.31 -3.28
C TYR A 298 16.08 -10.03 -3.12
N VAL A 299 15.53 -8.87 -3.45
CA VAL A 299 16.23 -7.58 -3.26
C VAL A 299 16.41 -7.26 -1.78
N TYR A 300 15.39 -7.49 -0.95
CA TYR A 300 15.50 -7.30 0.49
C TYR A 300 16.58 -8.18 1.13
N GLU A 301 16.63 -9.47 0.78
CA GLU A 301 17.63 -10.40 1.32
C GLU A 301 19.07 -10.02 0.92
N ALA A 302 19.24 -9.44 -0.27
CA ALA A 302 20.52 -8.92 -0.71
C ALA A 302 20.92 -7.60 0.00
N ARG A 303 19.95 -6.75 0.32
CA ARG A 303 20.15 -5.44 0.97
C ARG A 303 19.08 -5.16 2.03
N PRO A 304 19.16 -5.83 3.20
CA PRO A 304 18.18 -5.68 4.26
C PRO A 304 18.21 -4.32 4.97
N ASP A 305 19.22 -3.50 4.68
CA ASP A 305 19.31 -2.10 5.08
C ASP A 305 18.42 -1.16 4.24
N LYS A 306 17.84 -1.66 3.14
CA LYS A 306 17.00 -0.90 2.22
C LYS A 306 15.53 -1.34 2.32
N LYS A 307 14.62 -0.37 2.34
CA LYS A 307 13.18 -0.64 2.37
C LYS A 307 12.66 -1.11 1.01
N ILE A 308 11.59 -1.87 1.05
CA ILE A 308 10.79 -2.26 -0.12
C ILE A 308 9.46 -1.53 -0.05
N TYR A 309 9.05 -0.96 -1.18
CA TYR A 309 7.75 -0.30 -1.38
C TYR A 309 7.00 -0.96 -2.52
N PHE A 310 5.69 -1.01 -2.41
CA PHE A 310 4.80 -1.41 -3.50
C PHE A 310 3.92 -0.21 -3.86
N THR A 311 4.14 0.36 -5.04
CA THR A 311 3.70 1.70 -5.36
C THR A 311 2.63 1.77 -6.43
N GLU A 312 2.37 0.66 -7.14
CA GLU A 312 1.29 0.66 -8.13
C GLU A 312 0.85 -0.74 -8.53
N GLN A 313 -0.44 -0.93 -8.62
CA GLN A 313 -1.11 -1.99 -9.36
C GLN A 313 -2.56 -1.58 -9.63
N MET A 314 -3.00 -1.72 -10.86
CA MET A 314 -4.40 -1.65 -11.21
C MET A 314 -5.12 -2.92 -10.76
N THR A 315 -6.28 -2.74 -10.14
CA THR A 315 -7.24 -3.83 -9.94
C THR A 315 -8.65 -3.31 -10.23
N THR A 316 -9.38 -4.06 -11.05
CA THR A 316 -10.65 -3.62 -11.62
C THR A 316 -11.70 -4.71 -11.57
N GLU A 317 -12.95 -4.32 -11.64
CA GLU A 317 -14.08 -5.21 -11.82
C GLU A 317 -14.98 -4.72 -12.95
N ARG A 318 -15.76 -5.60 -13.52
CA ARG A 318 -16.79 -5.21 -14.49
C ARG A 318 -17.98 -4.61 -13.75
N PRO A 319 -18.50 -3.43 -14.16
CA PRO A 319 -19.69 -2.86 -13.57
C PRO A 319 -20.91 -3.79 -13.67
N GLY A 320 -21.73 -3.80 -12.61
CA GLY A 320 -23.01 -4.53 -12.60
C GLY A 320 -22.88 -6.04 -12.45
N MET A 321 -21.73 -6.57 -12.06
CA MET A 321 -21.58 -8.00 -11.76
C MET A 321 -22.22 -8.34 -10.41
N ASP A 322 -22.92 -9.47 -10.34
CA ASP A 322 -23.51 -10.01 -9.12
C ASP A 322 -22.47 -10.60 -8.16
N ARG A 323 -21.24 -10.71 -8.59
CA ARG A 323 -20.12 -11.27 -7.81
C ARG A 323 -18.94 -10.32 -7.81
N ILE A 324 -18.18 -10.36 -6.71
CA ILE A 324 -16.90 -9.66 -6.55
C ILE A 324 -15.76 -10.68 -6.42
N ASP A 325 -14.73 -10.54 -7.23
CA ASP A 325 -13.52 -11.35 -7.12
C ASP A 325 -12.54 -10.70 -6.12
N ILE A 326 -12.87 -10.75 -4.85
CA ILE A 326 -12.08 -10.14 -3.77
C ILE A 326 -10.87 -10.99 -3.39
N ALA A 327 -11.01 -12.33 -3.45
CA ALA A 327 -10.02 -13.23 -2.87
C ALA A 327 -8.67 -13.18 -3.62
N ALA A 328 -8.68 -13.23 -4.94
CA ALA A 328 -7.46 -13.23 -5.74
C ALA A 328 -6.64 -11.93 -5.62
N PRO A 329 -7.23 -10.72 -5.71
CA PRO A 329 -6.50 -9.48 -5.47
C PRO A 329 -5.94 -9.35 -4.05
N VAL A 330 -6.70 -9.70 -3.01
CA VAL A 330 -6.22 -9.64 -1.62
C VAL A 330 -5.07 -10.62 -1.40
N LYS A 331 -5.18 -11.86 -1.89
CA LYS A 331 -4.09 -12.85 -1.87
C LYS A 331 -2.82 -12.29 -2.49
N ARG A 332 -2.91 -11.67 -3.66
CA ARG A 332 -1.77 -11.15 -4.40
C ARG A 332 -1.26 -9.82 -3.83
N LEU A 333 -2.14 -8.83 -3.69
CA LEU A 333 -1.75 -7.43 -3.46
C LEU A 333 -1.61 -7.06 -1.98
N ILE A 334 -2.31 -7.74 -1.09
CA ILE A 334 -2.14 -7.52 0.35
C ILE A 334 -1.22 -8.59 0.92
N ILE A 335 -1.62 -9.86 0.85
CA ILE A 335 -0.89 -10.96 1.48
C ILE A 335 0.47 -11.17 0.80
N GLY A 336 0.47 -11.31 -0.52
CA GLY A 336 1.68 -11.57 -1.30
C GLY A 336 2.69 -10.44 -1.21
N VAL A 337 2.25 -9.21 -1.37
CA VAL A 337 3.12 -8.03 -1.31
C VAL A 337 3.75 -7.85 0.07
N THR A 338 2.96 -7.94 1.14
CA THR A 338 3.48 -7.73 2.49
C THR A 338 4.35 -8.89 2.97
N ARG A 339 4.06 -10.14 2.56
CA ARG A 339 4.95 -11.29 2.83
C ARG A 339 6.28 -11.20 2.08
N ASN A 340 6.36 -10.40 1.02
CA ASN A 340 7.60 -10.11 0.29
C ASN A 340 8.25 -8.79 0.71
N TRP A 341 8.08 -8.38 1.97
CA TRP A 341 8.80 -7.31 2.66
C TRP A 341 8.38 -5.89 2.32
N SER A 342 7.35 -5.67 1.54
CA SER A 342 6.90 -4.28 1.31
C SER A 342 6.42 -3.61 2.60
N SER A 343 6.85 -2.36 2.78
CA SER A 343 6.43 -1.51 3.91
C SER A 343 5.09 -0.82 3.67
N ASN A 344 4.61 -0.81 2.43
CA ASN A 344 3.30 -0.24 2.07
C ASN A 344 2.63 -1.05 0.95
N VAL A 345 1.38 -0.73 0.69
CA VAL A 345 0.68 -1.17 -0.53
C VAL A 345 -0.10 0.02 -1.08
N ILE A 346 0.29 0.48 -2.26
CA ILE A 346 -0.42 1.53 -2.99
C ILE A 346 -0.98 0.91 -4.27
N LEU A 347 -2.29 0.98 -4.44
CA LEU A 347 -2.93 0.66 -5.71
C LEU A 347 -3.03 1.91 -6.57
N TRP A 348 -3.33 1.73 -7.87
CA TRP A 348 -3.29 2.81 -8.83
C TRP A 348 -4.38 3.85 -8.55
N ASN A 349 -5.41 3.93 -9.33
CA ASN A 349 -6.33 5.07 -9.37
C ASN A 349 -7.30 5.13 -8.19
N LEU A 350 -7.34 6.25 -7.47
CA LEU A 350 -8.29 6.47 -6.38
C LEU A 350 -9.72 6.66 -6.93
N ALA A 351 -9.89 7.48 -7.96
CA ALA A 351 -11.20 7.80 -8.49
C ALA A 351 -11.18 8.01 -10.00
N ALA A 352 -12.25 7.61 -10.66
CA ALA A 352 -12.53 7.86 -12.08
C ALA A 352 -14.04 8.06 -12.27
N ASP A 353 -14.42 8.50 -13.47
CA ASP A 353 -15.83 8.54 -13.88
C ASP A 353 -16.33 7.14 -14.34
N PRO A 354 -17.61 6.99 -14.73
CA PRO A 354 -18.15 5.71 -15.21
C PRO A 354 -17.50 5.16 -16.48
N LEU A 355 -16.75 5.96 -17.22
CA LEU A 355 -16.01 5.57 -18.42
C LEU A 355 -14.52 5.29 -18.14
N ASN A 356 -14.10 5.36 -16.88
CA ASN A 356 -12.71 5.33 -16.41
C ASN A 356 -11.86 6.50 -16.90
N ASP A 357 -12.49 7.63 -17.22
CA ASP A 357 -11.82 8.88 -17.57
C ASP A 357 -11.50 9.74 -16.32
N PRO A 358 -10.57 10.71 -16.42
CA PRO A 358 -9.82 11.07 -17.61
C PRO A 358 -8.57 10.22 -17.81
N HIS A 359 -8.07 10.17 -19.02
CA HIS A 359 -6.77 9.67 -19.39
C HIS A 359 -6.17 10.48 -20.54
N THR A 360 -4.84 10.46 -20.68
CA THR A 360 -4.17 11.13 -21.80
C THR A 360 -4.33 10.37 -23.10
N ASP A 361 -4.24 11.07 -24.23
CA ASP A 361 -4.18 10.46 -25.55
C ASP A 361 -2.85 9.69 -25.77
N ASN A 362 -2.87 8.72 -26.68
CA ASN A 362 -1.66 8.00 -27.12
C ASN A 362 -0.86 7.29 -26.01
N GLY A 363 -1.51 6.53 -25.16
CA GLY A 363 -0.86 5.72 -24.15
C GLY A 363 -1.35 5.94 -22.72
N GLY A 364 -2.39 6.74 -22.54
CA GLY A 364 -3.14 6.79 -21.30
C GLY A 364 -3.98 5.54 -21.09
N CYS A 365 -4.17 5.15 -19.84
CA CYS A 365 -4.92 3.96 -19.47
C CYS A 365 -6.42 4.18 -19.54
N SER A 366 -7.09 3.66 -20.57
CA SER A 366 -8.55 3.75 -20.74
C SER A 366 -9.35 2.75 -19.89
N MET A 367 -8.70 1.86 -19.16
CA MET A 367 -9.33 0.82 -18.35
C MET A 367 -8.98 0.93 -16.84
N CYS A 368 -8.32 1.99 -16.43
CA CYS A 368 -7.89 2.20 -15.05
C CYS A 368 -9.03 2.69 -14.17
N GLN A 369 -9.92 1.78 -13.81
CA GLN A 369 -11.01 2.02 -12.87
C GLN A 369 -10.49 2.55 -11.55
N GLY A 370 -11.18 3.53 -10.96
CA GLY A 370 -10.86 4.00 -9.62
C GLY A 370 -11.30 3.03 -8.51
N ALA A 371 -10.74 3.19 -7.32
CA ALA A 371 -11.29 2.56 -6.12
C ALA A 371 -12.75 2.97 -5.92
N ILE A 372 -13.05 4.21 -6.28
CA ILE A 372 -14.42 4.71 -6.39
C ILE A 372 -14.70 5.23 -7.80
N THR A 373 -15.95 5.09 -8.22
CA THR A 373 -16.48 5.73 -9.43
C THR A 373 -17.35 6.91 -9.03
N ILE A 374 -17.06 8.08 -9.57
CA ILE A 374 -17.77 9.34 -9.30
C ILE A 374 -18.62 9.72 -10.53
N ASP A 375 -19.93 9.84 -10.32
CA ASP A 375 -20.90 10.33 -11.31
C ASP A 375 -21.70 11.48 -10.69
N GLY A 376 -21.25 12.70 -10.92
CA GLY A 376 -21.72 13.88 -10.17
C GLY A 376 -21.38 13.75 -8.68
N ASP A 377 -22.40 13.69 -7.83
CA ASP A 377 -22.23 13.43 -6.38
C ASP A 377 -22.46 11.97 -5.99
N LYS A 378 -22.84 11.12 -6.96
CA LYS A 378 -23.02 9.70 -6.71
C LYS A 378 -21.68 8.98 -6.71
N VAL A 379 -21.42 8.20 -5.67
CA VAL A 379 -20.19 7.41 -5.52
C VAL A 379 -20.51 5.92 -5.47
N THR A 380 -19.80 5.15 -6.31
CA THR A 380 -19.81 3.68 -6.29
C THR A 380 -18.45 3.19 -5.81
N ARG A 381 -18.44 2.26 -4.85
CA ARG A 381 -17.21 1.61 -4.35
C ARG A 381 -16.93 0.37 -5.18
N ASN A 382 -15.74 0.29 -5.71
CA ASN A 382 -15.29 -0.77 -6.60
C ASN A 382 -14.41 -1.79 -5.86
N LEU A 383 -14.02 -2.86 -6.53
CA LEU A 383 -13.18 -3.93 -5.99
C LEU A 383 -11.94 -3.40 -5.24
N ALA A 384 -11.20 -2.47 -5.84
CA ALA A 384 -9.98 -1.93 -5.25
C ALA A 384 -10.21 -1.28 -3.87
N TYR A 385 -11.35 -0.60 -3.68
CA TYR A 385 -11.75 -0.02 -2.40
C TYR A 385 -11.76 -1.09 -1.29
N TYR A 386 -12.43 -2.22 -1.53
CA TYR A 386 -12.54 -3.29 -0.55
C TYR A 386 -11.22 -4.03 -0.34
N VAL A 387 -10.41 -4.19 -1.38
CA VAL A 387 -9.06 -4.78 -1.26
C VAL A 387 -8.22 -4.01 -0.24
N ILE A 388 -8.16 -2.70 -0.36
CA ILE A 388 -7.38 -1.87 0.58
C ILE A 388 -8.07 -1.76 1.94
N ALA A 389 -9.41 -1.68 2.00
CA ALA A 389 -10.15 -1.57 3.25
C ALA A 389 -9.85 -2.72 4.22
N HIS A 390 -9.70 -3.96 3.72
CA HIS A 390 -9.34 -5.13 4.55
C HIS A 390 -8.02 -4.98 5.30
N ALA A 391 -7.11 -4.14 4.78
CA ALA A 391 -5.84 -3.84 5.44
C ALA A 391 -5.88 -2.48 6.16
N SER A 392 -6.23 -1.39 5.49
CA SER A 392 -6.07 -0.03 6.00
C SER A 392 -6.85 0.24 7.29
N LYS A 393 -8.09 -0.26 7.40
CA LYS A 393 -8.95 -0.04 8.57
C LYS A 393 -8.36 -0.61 9.86
N LEU A 394 -7.69 -1.75 9.77
CA LEU A 394 -7.34 -2.57 10.92
C LEU A 394 -5.84 -2.71 11.15
N VAL A 395 -5.03 -2.36 10.14
CA VAL A 395 -3.56 -2.37 10.19
C VAL A 395 -3.04 -0.94 10.07
N PRO A 396 -3.07 -0.15 11.15
CA PRO A 396 -2.60 1.25 11.11
C PRO A 396 -1.09 1.33 10.86
N PRO A 397 -0.59 2.49 10.39
CA PRO A 397 0.85 2.76 10.31
C PRO A 397 1.57 2.43 11.61
N GLY A 398 2.78 1.87 11.51
CA GLY A 398 3.55 1.38 12.66
C GLY A 398 3.27 -0.06 13.06
N SER A 399 2.27 -0.73 12.46
CA SER A 399 2.03 -2.16 12.65
C SER A 399 3.20 -2.97 12.12
N LYS A 400 3.57 -4.05 12.81
CA LYS A 400 4.64 -4.97 12.40
C LYS A 400 4.03 -6.24 11.83
N ARG A 401 4.49 -6.67 10.64
CA ARG A 401 4.17 -8.02 10.20
C ARG A 401 4.81 -9.02 11.17
N ILE A 402 4.04 -10.02 11.58
CA ILE A 402 4.49 -11.09 12.47
C ILE A 402 4.32 -12.45 11.80
N PHE A 403 4.90 -13.49 12.40
CA PHE A 403 4.80 -14.83 11.85
C PHE A 403 3.36 -15.35 11.89
N SER A 404 2.92 -15.87 10.77
CA SER A 404 1.78 -16.79 10.65
C SER A 404 2.09 -17.85 9.59
N THR A 405 1.60 -19.06 9.79
CA THR A 405 1.87 -20.19 8.87
C THR A 405 1.35 -19.88 7.48
N ALA A 406 2.23 -19.91 6.48
CA ALA A 406 1.85 -19.77 5.06
C ALA A 406 1.56 -21.14 4.44
N PRO A 407 0.84 -21.18 3.31
CA PRO A 407 0.66 -22.41 2.54
C PRO A 407 1.98 -23.08 2.19
N GLY A 408 2.08 -24.40 2.42
CA GLY A 408 3.24 -25.18 2.12
C GLY A 408 4.42 -25.05 3.11
N GLU A 409 4.34 -24.18 4.11
CA GLU A 409 5.38 -24.02 5.13
C GLU A 409 5.35 -25.16 6.17
N ARG A 410 6.55 -25.46 6.70
CA ARG A 410 6.67 -26.24 7.91
C ARG A 410 6.48 -25.34 9.12
N SER A 411 5.66 -25.76 10.07
CA SER A 411 5.49 -25.04 11.32
C SER A 411 5.39 -25.99 12.51
N ILE A 412 5.65 -25.46 13.69
CA ILE A 412 5.51 -26.18 14.96
C ILE A 412 4.46 -25.46 15.79
N SER A 413 3.44 -26.20 16.18
CA SER A 413 2.42 -25.77 17.12
C SER A 413 2.67 -26.39 18.47
N ILE A 414 2.72 -25.58 19.52
CA ILE A 414 2.83 -26.03 20.91
C ILE A 414 1.54 -25.65 21.61
N CYS A 415 0.87 -26.62 22.19
CA CYS A 415 -0.38 -26.38 22.92
C CYS A 415 -0.40 -27.15 24.24
N GLU A 416 -1.08 -26.58 25.24
CA GLU A 416 -1.35 -27.23 26.49
C GLU A 416 -2.34 -28.40 26.31
N ASP A 417 -2.14 -29.51 27.03
CA ASP A 417 -3.08 -30.61 26.99
C ASP A 417 -4.30 -30.30 27.85
N GLU A 418 -5.49 -30.27 27.23
CA GLU A 418 -6.75 -29.95 27.92
C GLU A 418 -7.06 -30.88 29.10
N GLN A 419 -6.68 -32.16 28.98
CA GLN A 419 -6.93 -33.16 30.02
C GLN A 419 -5.84 -33.17 31.08
N HIS A 420 -4.66 -32.67 30.76
CA HIS A 420 -3.50 -32.62 31.62
C HIS A 420 -2.81 -31.26 31.52
N PRO A 421 -3.32 -30.24 32.21
CA PRO A 421 -2.88 -28.82 32.03
C PRO A 421 -1.40 -28.55 32.30
N GLN A 422 -0.64 -29.49 32.85
CA GLN A 422 0.79 -29.37 33.03
C GLN A 422 1.62 -30.10 31.94
N MET A 423 0.92 -30.70 30.98
CA MET A 423 1.54 -31.38 29.83
C MET A 423 1.34 -30.60 28.57
N TRP A 424 2.40 -30.47 27.80
CA TRP A 424 2.40 -29.75 26.52
C TRP A 424 2.54 -30.75 25.39
N ARG A 425 1.80 -30.47 24.31
CA ARG A 425 1.89 -31.20 23.05
C ARG A 425 2.59 -30.37 21.99
N THR A 426 3.44 -31.01 21.24
CA THR A 426 4.08 -30.42 20.06
C THR A 426 3.50 -31.09 18.82
N ASN A 427 2.89 -30.30 17.95
CA ASN A 427 2.45 -30.74 16.64
C ASN A 427 3.41 -30.19 15.59
N VAL A 428 3.99 -31.05 14.78
CA VAL A 428 4.81 -30.64 13.63
C VAL A 428 3.96 -30.72 12.38
N ILE A 429 3.84 -29.61 11.69
CA ILE A 429 3.14 -29.49 10.41
C ILE A 429 4.21 -29.41 9.33
N GLU A 430 4.42 -30.48 8.60
CA GLU A 430 5.49 -30.56 7.58
C GLU A 430 5.16 -29.76 6.32
N LYS A 431 3.89 -29.72 5.95
CA LYS A 431 3.40 -28.95 4.80
C LYS A 431 2.00 -28.45 5.11
N ALA A 432 1.88 -27.19 5.43
CA ALA A 432 0.61 -26.61 5.82
C ALA A 432 -0.35 -26.47 4.64
N ASP A 433 -1.53 -27.05 4.75
CA ASP A 433 -2.66 -26.83 3.83
C ASP A 433 -3.59 -25.74 4.43
N VAL A 434 -3.05 -24.54 4.58
CA VAL A 434 -3.78 -23.37 5.06
C VAL A 434 -4.12 -22.42 3.91
N PRO A 435 -5.17 -21.61 4.01
CA PRO A 435 -5.41 -20.53 3.06
C PRO A 435 -4.31 -19.47 3.14
N ASP A 436 -4.16 -18.69 2.07
CA ASP A 436 -3.25 -17.55 2.05
C ASP A 436 -3.63 -16.56 3.15
N ASN A 437 -2.65 -16.12 3.92
CA ASN A 437 -2.87 -15.24 5.05
C ASN A 437 -1.63 -14.38 5.34
N VAL A 438 -1.83 -13.29 6.08
CA VAL A 438 -0.76 -12.48 6.67
C VAL A 438 -1.25 -11.92 7.99
N THR A 439 -0.33 -11.76 8.95
CA THR A 439 -0.69 -11.32 10.30
C THR A 439 0.20 -10.15 10.74
N PHE A 440 -0.40 -9.22 11.45
CA PHE A 440 0.23 -8.00 11.95
C PHE A 440 -0.03 -7.83 13.45
N LEU A 441 0.95 -7.25 14.14
CA LEU A 441 0.79 -6.70 15.50
C LEU A 441 0.75 -5.18 15.40
N THR A 442 -0.35 -4.60 15.85
CA THR A 442 -0.55 -3.15 15.80
C THR A 442 0.12 -2.44 16.97
N PRO A 443 0.42 -1.12 16.88
CA PRO A 443 0.94 -0.34 17.99
C PRO A 443 0.01 -0.32 19.23
N GLN A 444 -1.29 -0.57 19.03
CA GLN A 444 -2.28 -0.64 20.10
C GLN A 444 -2.40 -2.02 20.73
N GLY A 445 -1.52 -2.96 20.37
CA GLY A 445 -1.55 -4.32 20.91
C GLY A 445 -2.69 -5.20 20.38
N LYS A 446 -3.16 -4.94 19.18
CA LYS A 446 -4.07 -5.84 18.46
C LYS A 446 -3.30 -6.73 17.51
N ILE A 447 -3.75 -7.98 17.38
CA ILE A 447 -3.33 -8.87 16.30
C ILE A 447 -4.38 -8.82 15.20
N VAL A 448 -3.94 -8.61 13.97
CA VAL A 448 -4.80 -8.54 12.79
C VAL A 448 -4.34 -9.56 11.77
N MET A 449 -5.20 -10.51 11.43
CA MET A 449 -4.93 -11.55 10.42
C MET A 449 -5.86 -11.36 9.23
N ILE A 450 -5.29 -11.19 8.05
CA ILE A 450 -6.03 -11.14 6.77
C ILE A 450 -5.90 -12.49 6.10
N VAL A 451 -7.02 -13.12 5.77
CA VAL A 451 -7.08 -14.46 5.17
C VAL A 451 -7.88 -14.42 3.89
N SER A 452 -7.35 -15.00 2.83
CA SER A 452 -8.04 -15.14 1.54
C SER A 452 -8.33 -16.60 1.23
N ASN A 453 -9.58 -16.89 0.91
CA ASN A 453 -10.00 -18.19 0.37
C ASN A 453 -10.35 -18.04 -1.12
N ASP A 454 -9.38 -18.19 -2.00
CA ASP A 454 -9.59 -18.11 -3.45
C ASP A 454 -10.04 -19.44 -4.09
N SER A 455 -10.46 -20.40 -3.26
CA SER A 455 -11.01 -21.68 -3.73
C SER A 455 -12.53 -21.63 -3.93
N TRP A 456 -13.05 -22.58 -4.66
CA TRP A 456 -14.49 -22.77 -4.89
C TRP A 456 -15.21 -23.49 -3.76
N SER A 457 -14.49 -23.87 -2.69
CA SER A 457 -15.04 -24.59 -1.54
C SER A 457 -14.90 -23.80 -0.25
N ARG A 458 -15.77 -24.09 0.70
CA ARG A 458 -15.63 -23.58 2.06
C ARG A 458 -14.34 -24.14 2.68
N ARG A 459 -13.60 -23.30 3.39
CA ARG A 459 -12.40 -23.71 4.15
C ARG A 459 -12.67 -23.54 5.64
N GLU A 460 -12.29 -24.55 6.42
CA GLU A 460 -12.24 -24.47 7.88
C GLU A 460 -10.76 -24.46 8.30
N VAL A 461 -10.41 -23.58 9.23
CA VAL A 461 -9.06 -23.49 9.78
C VAL A 461 -9.10 -23.27 11.28
N ASN A 462 -8.08 -23.80 11.96
CA ASN A 462 -7.79 -23.45 13.33
C ASN A 462 -6.76 -22.32 13.35
N ILE A 463 -7.08 -21.19 13.96
CA ILE A 463 -6.09 -20.17 14.30
C ILE A 463 -5.53 -20.54 15.67
N GLN A 464 -4.23 -20.83 15.74
CA GLN A 464 -3.57 -21.18 16.99
C GLN A 464 -2.76 -20.00 17.51
N TYR A 465 -3.10 -19.57 18.71
CA TYR A 465 -2.46 -18.46 19.41
C TYR A 465 -2.36 -18.77 20.91
N ASN A 466 -1.19 -18.58 21.50
CA ASN A 466 -0.93 -18.84 22.92
C ASN A 466 -1.46 -20.20 23.44
N GLY A 467 -1.28 -21.27 22.64
CA GLY A 467 -1.70 -22.62 22.98
C GLY A 467 -3.19 -22.91 22.88
N LYS A 468 -4.01 -21.92 22.53
CA LYS A 468 -5.44 -22.04 22.30
C LYS A 468 -5.79 -21.98 20.81
N PHE A 469 -7.01 -22.34 20.46
CA PHE A 469 -7.49 -22.41 19.08
C PHE A 469 -8.78 -21.63 18.90
N ALA A 470 -8.86 -20.87 17.82
CA ALA A 470 -10.12 -20.34 17.31
C ALA A 470 -10.46 -21.06 16.01
N ARG A 471 -11.68 -21.53 15.87
CA ARG A 471 -12.15 -22.29 14.71
C ARG A 471 -12.94 -21.36 13.80
N VAL A 472 -12.37 -21.05 12.65
CA VAL A 472 -12.97 -20.13 11.69
C VAL A 472 -13.38 -20.83 10.40
N ARG A 473 -14.34 -20.27 9.70
CA ARG A 473 -14.88 -20.78 8.44
C ARG A 473 -14.91 -19.68 7.41
N LEU A 474 -14.32 -19.95 6.25
CA LEU A 474 -14.24 -19.04 5.12
C LEU A 474 -15.16 -19.54 4.01
N ALA A 475 -16.04 -18.68 3.53
CA ALA A 475 -16.85 -18.98 2.35
C ALA A 475 -15.99 -19.08 1.08
N PRO A 476 -16.46 -19.75 0.02
CA PRO A 476 -15.75 -19.77 -1.26
C PRO A 476 -15.57 -18.36 -1.81
N GLY A 477 -14.36 -18.04 -2.29
CA GLY A 477 -14.03 -16.76 -2.89
C GLY A 477 -14.13 -15.56 -1.93
N SER A 478 -14.05 -15.80 -0.60
CA SER A 478 -14.16 -14.76 0.42
C SER A 478 -12.81 -14.30 0.97
N VAL A 479 -12.84 -13.13 1.59
CA VAL A 479 -11.76 -12.59 2.42
C VAL A 479 -12.30 -12.28 3.80
N ALA A 480 -11.55 -12.67 4.84
CA ALA A 480 -11.84 -12.33 6.22
C ALA A 480 -10.64 -11.61 6.85
N THR A 481 -10.92 -10.61 7.68
CA THR A 481 -9.92 -9.96 8.54
C THR A 481 -10.32 -10.17 9.98
N TYR A 482 -9.52 -10.96 10.68
CA TYR A 482 -9.70 -11.32 12.08
C TYR A 482 -8.89 -10.42 12.99
N VAL A 483 -9.49 -9.95 14.08
CA VAL A 483 -8.85 -9.03 15.04
C VAL A 483 -9.05 -9.51 16.47
N TRP A 484 -7.97 -9.58 17.24
CA TRP A 484 -8.01 -9.89 18.67
C TRP A 484 -6.92 -9.15 19.45
N ASP A 485 -7.03 -9.13 20.77
CA ASP A 485 -6.02 -8.54 21.65
C ASP A 485 -4.77 -9.43 21.74
N ALA A 486 -3.59 -8.84 21.63
CA ALA A 486 -2.36 -9.51 22.00
C ALA A 486 -2.30 -9.61 23.54
N GLU A 487 -2.00 -10.81 24.07
CA GLU A 487 -1.75 -11.02 25.50
C GLU A 487 -0.27 -10.82 25.84
#